data_8b77ffe48d15c18e4a18def61d5d993b
#
_entry.id   8b77ffe48d15c18e4a18def61d5d993b
#
_cell.length_a   1.000
_cell.length_b   1.000
_cell.length_c   1.000
_cell.angle_alpha   90.00
_cell.angle_beta   90.00
_cell.angle_gamma   90.00
#
_symmetry.space_group_name_H-M   'P 1'
#
loop_
_entity.id
_entity.type
_entity.pdbx_description
1 polymer ?
#
loop_
_entity_poly.entity_id
_entity_poly.type
_entity_poly.pdbx_seq_one_letter_code
_entity_poly.pdbx_strand_id
1 'polypeptide(L)'
;EEENRNTLNYFHLMGEPFLHPQLPQFVRMAREKGFTPVLTTNGTLLSRRTDMLEELPHKVQISLHSHEGNGKTDLKEYVGEVMTFAMEAARRGCIIVLRLWNEGGHNSQNQTILDLMAEHQPRPWTERHDGWKLADNLFLENDNMFEWPDLQHKVYDEEEVFCYALRNQIGVLVDGTVVPCCLDHNGDMPLGNLYEQSLEQILASPRARALYEGFTRHA
;
A
#
# COMPACT_ATOMS: atom_id res chain seq x y z
N GLU A 1 13.64 21.04 -6.78
CA GLU A 1 13.04 20.96 -5.42
C GLU A 1 11.55 21.33 -5.40
N GLU A 2 11.01 22.05 -6.39
CA GLU A 2 9.57 22.37 -6.45
C GLU A 2 8.68 21.25 -7.04
N GLU A 3 9.24 20.32 -7.80
CA GLU A 3 8.51 19.26 -8.49
C GLU A 3 7.98 18.13 -7.58
N ASN A 4 8.50 17.99 -6.36
CA ASN A 4 8.17 16.85 -5.48
C ASN A 4 7.06 17.12 -4.45
N ARG A 5 6.47 18.30 -4.39
CA ARG A 5 5.55 18.69 -3.29
C ARG A 5 4.26 17.89 -3.15
N ASN A 6 3.92 17.05 -4.11
CA ASN A 6 2.73 16.20 -4.06
C ASN A 6 3.01 14.75 -4.47
N THR A 7 4.28 14.34 -4.60
CA THR A 7 4.60 12.98 -4.99
C THR A 7 4.41 12.03 -3.82
N LEU A 8 3.52 11.07 -3.97
CA LEU A 8 3.31 10.01 -2.99
C LEU A 8 4.50 9.05 -3.01
N ASN A 9 5.02 8.74 -1.83
CA ASN A 9 6.03 7.73 -1.64
C ASN A 9 5.42 6.56 -0.86
N TYR A 10 5.12 5.48 -1.56
CA TYR A 10 4.53 4.28 -0.96
C TYR A 10 5.62 3.33 -0.47
N PHE A 11 5.67 3.09 0.84
CA PHE A 11 6.47 2.01 1.44
C PHE A 11 5.64 0.72 1.41
N HIS A 12 5.67 0.06 0.27
CA HIS A 12 5.06 -1.23 0.03
C HIS A 12 5.69 -1.87 -1.23
N LEU A 13 5.09 -2.67 -1.94
CA LEU A 13 5.23 -3.60 -3.01
C LEU A 13 5.06 -5.00 -2.44
N MET A 14 6.11 -5.61 -1.96
CA MET A 14 6.05 -6.91 -1.27
C MET A 14 6.68 -6.79 0.11
N GLY A 15 6.24 -7.66 1.02
CA GLY A 15 6.75 -7.72 2.39
C GLY A 15 5.96 -6.85 3.37
N GLU A 16 6.52 -6.64 4.55
CA GLU A 16 5.92 -5.91 5.66
C GLU A 16 6.86 -4.78 6.11
N PRO A 17 6.53 -3.50 5.85
CA PRO A 17 7.43 -2.39 6.17
C PRO A 17 7.70 -2.25 7.67
N PHE A 18 6.76 -2.62 8.54
CA PHE A 18 6.93 -2.56 9.99
C PHE A 18 7.99 -3.53 10.55
N LEU A 19 8.48 -4.47 9.74
CA LEU A 19 9.66 -5.28 10.08
C LEU A 19 10.96 -4.45 10.08
N HIS A 20 11.02 -3.36 9.31
CA HIS A 20 12.26 -2.58 9.22
C HIS A 20 12.43 -1.68 10.45
N PRO A 21 13.53 -1.83 11.22
CA PRO A 21 13.71 -1.08 12.47
C PRO A 21 13.84 0.43 12.25
N GLN A 22 14.35 0.87 11.11
CA GLN A 22 14.54 2.28 10.77
C GLN A 22 13.35 2.89 9.99
N LEU A 23 12.19 2.24 9.96
CA LEU A 23 11.02 2.74 9.23
C LEU A 23 10.63 4.18 9.61
N PRO A 24 10.62 4.60 10.91
CA PRO A 24 10.35 5.99 11.26
C PRO A 24 11.34 6.98 10.64
N GLN A 25 12.62 6.61 10.55
CA GLN A 25 13.64 7.44 9.91
C GLN A 25 13.37 7.60 8.41
N PHE A 26 12.94 6.52 7.73
CA PHE A 26 12.60 6.60 6.30
C PHE A 26 11.38 7.48 6.04
N VAL A 27 10.37 7.40 6.90
CA VAL A 27 9.19 8.29 6.84
C VAL A 27 9.61 9.76 6.97
N ARG A 28 10.48 10.07 7.93
CA ARG A 28 11.03 11.42 8.13
C ARG A 28 11.84 11.87 6.91
N MET A 29 12.76 11.04 6.43
CA MET A 29 13.58 11.35 5.25
C MET A 29 12.72 11.62 4.01
N ALA A 30 11.68 10.84 3.77
CA ALA A 30 10.75 11.06 2.67
C ALA A 30 10.11 12.45 2.78
N ARG A 31 9.63 12.83 3.96
CA ARG A 31 9.04 14.15 4.22
C ARG A 31 10.06 15.29 4.01
N GLU A 32 11.27 15.15 4.53
CA GLU A 32 12.35 16.13 4.36
C GLU A 32 12.73 16.34 2.89
N LYS A 33 12.55 15.30 2.05
CA LYS A 33 12.76 15.36 0.61
C LYS A 33 11.53 15.86 -0.18
N GLY A 34 10.45 16.24 0.50
CA GLY A 34 9.24 16.77 -0.12
C GLY A 34 8.24 15.71 -0.60
N PHE A 35 8.46 14.44 -0.29
CA PHE A 35 7.50 13.38 -0.58
C PHE A 35 6.40 13.30 0.48
N THR A 36 5.25 12.75 0.08
CA THR A 36 4.14 12.42 0.96
C THR A 36 4.17 10.92 1.26
N PRO A 37 4.67 10.48 2.44
CA PRO A 37 4.84 9.07 2.74
C PRO A 37 3.51 8.38 3.01
N VAL A 38 3.33 7.19 2.43
CA VAL A 38 2.19 6.28 2.63
C VAL A 38 2.72 4.90 2.98
N LEU A 39 2.15 4.26 3.99
CA LEU A 39 2.50 2.89 4.38
C LEU A 39 1.34 1.94 4.07
N THR A 40 1.69 0.72 3.66
CA THR A 40 0.75 -0.41 3.61
C THR A 40 1.29 -1.52 4.50
N THR A 41 0.47 -2.06 5.39
CA THR A 41 0.85 -3.08 6.37
C THR A 41 -0.22 -4.13 6.53
N ASN A 42 0.18 -5.34 6.92
CA ASN A 42 -0.75 -6.39 7.36
C ASN A 42 -1.25 -6.21 8.81
N GLY A 43 -0.75 -5.21 9.52
CA GLY A 43 -1.18 -4.85 10.87
C GLY A 43 -0.63 -5.73 12.00
N THR A 44 0.08 -6.82 11.72
CA THR A 44 0.48 -7.81 12.75
C THR A 44 1.58 -7.33 13.72
N LEU A 45 2.20 -6.20 13.44
CA LEU A 45 3.29 -5.65 14.24
C LEU A 45 2.95 -4.31 14.90
N LEU A 46 1.74 -3.79 14.76
CA LEU A 46 1.37 -2.45 15.21
C LEU A 46 1.53 -2.25 16.72
N SER A 47 1.17 -3.25 17.52
CA SER A 47 1.33 -3.21 18.98
C SER A 47 2.78 -3.15 19.44
N ARG A 48 3.72 -3.65 18.62
CA ARG A 48 5.16 -3.68 18.90
C ARG A 48 5.93 -2.49 18.34
N ARG A 49 5.26 -1.66 17.52
CA ARG A 49 5.86 -0.54 16.81
C ARG A 49 5.21 0.79 17.19
N THR A 50 5.09 1.00 18.50
CA THR A 50 4.58 2.26 19.07
C THR A 50 5.48 3.46 18.75
N ASP A 51 6.75 3.23 18.39
CA ASP A 51 7.69 4.22 17.86
C ASP A 51 7.15 4.92 16.60
N MET A 52 6.33 4.24 15.81
CA MET A 52 5.68 4.81 14.62
C MET A 52 4.64 5.89 14.96
N LEU A 53 4.09 5.90 16.17
CA LEU A 53 3.17 6.98 16.59
C LEU A 53 3.88 8.33 16.78
N GLU A 54 5.19 8.34 16.97
CA GLU A 54 5.99 9.57 17.06
C GLU A 54 6.41 10.10 15.67
N GLU A 55 6.39 9.25 14.65
CA GLU A 55 6.79 9.59 13.27
C GLU A 55 5.79 9.03 12.26
N LEU A 56 4.52 9.46 12.38
CA LEU A 56 3.44 8.98 11.52
C LEU A 56 3.62 9.46 10.07
N PRO A 57 3.36 8.60 9.06
CA PRO A 57 3.25 9.03 7.68
C PRO A 57 1.98 9.84 7.44
N HIS A 58 1.80 10.33 6.22
CA HIS A 58 0.55 10.98 5.83
C HIS A 58 -0.65 10.01 5.88
N LYS A 59 -0.44 8.77 5.43
CA LYS A 59 -1.47 7.72 5.40
C LYS A 59 -0.89 6.36 5.76
N VAL A 60 -1.67 5.56 6.50
CA VAL A 60 -1.43 4.13 6.71
C VAL A 60 -2.63 3.34 6.20
N GLN A 61 -2.36 2.35 5.37
CA GLN A 61 -3.33 1.40 4.86
C GLN A 61 -3.10 0.06 5.55
N ILE A 62 -4.11 -0.47 6.24
CA ILE A 62 -4.00 -1.70 7.02
C ILE A 62 -4.88 -2.79 6.38
N SER A 63 -4.25 -3.82 5.87
CA SER A 63 -4.92 -4.93 5.17
C SER A 63 -5.47 -5.94 6.17
N LEU A 64 -6.68 -5.69 6.72
CA LEU A 64 -7.32 -6.58 7.69
C LEU A 64 -7.58 -7.99 7.13
N HIS A 65 -7.93 -8.08 5.84
CA HIS A 65 -8.15 -9.35 5.14
C HIS A 65 -6.92 -10.27 5.14
N SER A 66 -5.72 -9.73 5.32
CA SER A 66 -4.49 -10.52 5.37
C SER A 66 -4.40 -11.44 6.59
N HIS A 67 -5.19 -11.20 7.64
CA HIS A 67 -5.22 -12.04 8.83
C HIS A 67 -5.66 -13.48 8.49
N GLU A 68 -6.61 -13.65 7.59
CA GLU A 68 -7.11 -14.98 7.20
C GLU A 68 -6.02 -15.85 6.56
N GLY A 69 -5.05 -15.24 5.86
CA GLY A 69 -3.90 -15.93 5.28
C GLY A 69 -2.67 -16.04 6.19
N ASN A 70 -2.47 -15.07 7.08
CA ASN A 70 -1.25 -14.92 7.88
C ASN A 70 -1.49 -15.07 9.39
N GLY A 71 -2.74 -15.22 9.82
CA GLY A 71 -3.15 -15.16 11.22
C GLY A 71 -2.64 -16.33 12.05
N LYS A 72 -1.62 -16.06 12.87
CA LYS A 72 -1.18 -16.93 13.96
C LYS A 72 -1.68 -16.45 15.32
N THR A 73 -2.33 -15.28 15.37
CA THR A 73 -2.87 -14.65 16.57
C THR A 73 -4.39 -14.81 16.60
N ASP A 74 -4.99 -14.69 17.78
CA ASP A 74 -6.43 -14.62 17.93
C ASP A 74 -6.98 -13.40 17.17
N LEU A 75 -8.09 -13.57 16.44
CA LEU A 75 -8.68 -12.51 15.63
C LEU A 75 -9.13 -11.31 16.47
N LYS A 76 -9.67 -11.56 17.66
CA LYS A 76 -10.11 -10.48 18.55
C LYS A 76 -8.93 -9.65 19.07
N GLU A 77 -7.84 -10.33 19.44
CA GLU A 77 -6.61 -9.66 19.85
C GLU A 77 -6.04 -8.81 18.70
N TYR A 78 -5.93 -9.41 17.51
CA TYR A 78 -5.43 -8.71 16.32
C TYR A 78 -6.26 -7.45 15.98
N VAL A 79 -7.58 -7.57 15.90
CA VAL A 79 -8.45 -6.42 15.60
C VAL A 79 -8.34 -5.36 16.70
N GLY A 80 -8.25 -5.77 17.96
CA GLY A 80 -8.07 -4.87 19.10
C GLY A 80 -6.76 -4.07 19.02
N GLU A 81 -5.64 -4.73 18.68
CA GLU A 81 -4.35 -4.07 18.47
C GLU A 81 -4.38 -3.09 17.30
N VAL A 82 -4.95 -3.53 16.16
CA VAL A 82 -5.11 -2.67 14.97
C VAL A 82 -5.96 -1.45 15.31
N MET A 83 -7.12 -1.62 15.93
CA MET A 83 -8.02 -0.51 16.27
C MET A 83 -7.37 0.47 17.25
N THR A 84 -6.63 -0.03 18.25
CA THR A 84 -5.90 0.80 19.22
C THR A 84 -4.89 1.71 18.50
N PHE A 85 -4.07 1.15 17.61
CA PHE A 85 -3.13 1.94 16.82
C PHE A 85 -3.85 2.90 15.86
N ALA A 86 -4.84 2.41 15.13
CA ALA A 86 -5.56 3.16 14.11
C ALA A 86 -6.25 4.40 14.70
N MET A 87 -6.95 4.25 15.81
CA MET A 87 -7.63 5.36 16.48
C MET A 87 -6.64 6.40 17.01
N GLU A 88 -5.53 5.98 17.62
CA GLU A 88 -4.52 6.92 18.11
C GLU A 88 -3.80 7.64 16.96
N ALA A 89 -3.43 6.93 15.90
CA ALA A 89 -2.81 7.54 14.72
C ALA A 89 -3.76 8.52 14.00
N ALA A 90 -5.04 8.17 13.87
CA ALA A 90 -6.06 9.04 13.29
C ALA A 90 -6.27 10.32 14.14
N ARG A 91 -6.29 10.20 15.46
CA ARG A 91 -6.37 11.34 16.39
C ARG A 91 -5.17 12.29 16.26
N ARG A 92 -3.99 11.77 15.90
CA ARG A 92 -2.77 12.55 15.62
C ARG A 92 -2.73 13.11 14.19
N GLY A 93 -3.78 12.93 13.40
CA GLY A 93 -3.90 13.50 12.04
C GLY A 93 -3.41 12.61 10.89
N CYS A 94 -2.98 11.37 11.16
CA CYS A 94 -2.68 10.41 10.11
C CYS A 94 -3.98 9.86 9.50
N ILE A 95 -4.05 9.78 8.17
CA ILE A 95 -5.17 9.13 7.50
C ILE A 95 -5.00 7.61 7.63
N ILE A 96 -5.96 6.96 8.26
CA ILE A 96 -5.98 5.49 8.40
C ILE A 96 -7.06 4.91 7.51
N VAL A 97 -6.67 3.93 6.71
CA VAL A 97 -7.56 3.17 5.84
C VAL A 97 -7.44 1.69 6.20
N LEU A 98 -8.46 1.18 6.83
CA LEU A 98 -8.63 -0.26 7.09
C LEU A 98 -9.19 -0.89 5.81
N ARG A 99 -8.64 -2.03 5.36
CA ARG A 99 -8.99 -2.63 4.09
C ARG A 99 -9.53 -4.05 4.24
N LEU A 100 -10.67 -4.31 3.62
CA LEU A 100 -11.24 -5.64 3.39
C LEU A 100 -11.34 -5.86 1.86
N TRP A 101 -10.20 -5.97 1.19
CA TRP A 101 -10.08 -6.18 -0.25
C TRP A 101 -10.04 -7.66 -0.57
N ASN A 102 -11.10 -8.37 -0.24
CA ASN A 102 -11.22 -9.82 -0.40
C ASN A 102 -12.64 -10.27 -0.82
N GLU A 103 -13.44 -9.37 -1.38
CA GLU A 103 -14.72 -9.76 -1.96
C GLU A 103 -14.50 -10.72 -3.14
N GLY A 104 -15.28 -11.78 -3.20
CA GLY A 104 -15.09 -12.86 -4.18
C GLY A 104 -13.99 -13.87 -3.82
N GLY A 105 -13.25 -13.66 -2.72
CA GLY A 105 -12.20 -14.57 -2.24
C GLY A 105 -12.43 -15.05 -0.81
N HIS A 106 -11.34 -15.20 -0.03
CA HIS A 106 -11.40 -15.60 1.38
C HIS A 106 -11.91 -14.45 2.25
N ASN A 107 -13.20 -14.43 2.55
CA ASN A 107 -13.89 -13.35 3.25
C ASN A 107 -14.75 -13.84 4.44
N SER A 108 -14.54 -15.06 4.89
CA SER A 108 -15.38 -15.70 5.93
C SER A 108 -15.30 -14.97 7.28
N GLN A 109 -14.22 -14.23 7.54
CA GLN A 109 -14.00 -13.48 8.78
C GLN A 109 -14.51 -12.04 8.71
N ASN A 110 -14.90 -11.51 7.55
CA ASN A 110 -15.21 -10.08 7.38
C ASN A 110 -16.30 -9.61 8.36
N GLN A 111 -17.39 -10.33 8.51
CA GLN A 111 -18.46 -9.94 9.43
C GLN A 111 -17.97 -9.89 10.89
N THR A 112 -17.18 -10.87 11.32
CA THR A 112 -16.60 -10.91 12.66
C THR A 112 -15.64 -9.74 12.86
N ILE A 113 -14.82 -9.41 11.86
CA ILE A 113 -13.93 -8.24 11.91
C ILE A 113 -14.75 -6.95 12.10
N LEU A 114 -15.82 -6.76 11.32
CA LEU A 114 -16.69 -5.59 11.41
C LEU A 114 -17.38 -5.46 12.79
N ASP A 115 -17.76 -6.56 13.40
CA ASP A 115 -18.39 -6.57 14.72
C ASP A 115 -17.37 -6.26 15.82
N LEU A 116 -16.16 -6.83 15.73
CA LEU A 116 -15.06 -6.50 16.64
C LEU A 116 -14.62 -5.03 16.51
N MET A 117 -14.54 -4.49 15.27
CA MET A 117 -14.27 -3.06 15.09
C MET A 117 -15.34 -2.19 15.75
N ALA A 118 -16.61 -2.59 15.70
CA ALA A 118 -17.71 -1.85 16.33
C ALA A 118 -17.65 -1.86 17.87
N GLU A 119 -16.93 -2.81 18.50
CA GLU A 119 -16.63 -2.77 19.94
C GLU A 119 -15.72 -1.58 20.29
N HIS A 120 -14.83 -1.16 19.37
CA HIS A 120 -13.89 -0.05 19.56
C HIS A 120 -14.44 1.29 19.04
N GLN A 121 -15.08 1.27 17.88
CA GLN A 121 -15.68 2.43 17.23
C GLN A 121 -17.16 2.12 16.93
N PRO A 122 -18.10 2.48 17.83
CA PRO A 122 -19.51 2.14 17.70
C PRO A 122 -20.17 2.68 16.43
N ARG A 123 -21.07 1.88 15.87
CA ARG A 123 -21.97 2.31 14.77
C ARG A 123 -23.00 3.35 15.27
N PRO A 124 -23.61 4.18 14.37
CA PRO A 124 -23.53 4.11 12.91
C PRO A 124 -22.27 4.75 12.35
N TRP A 125 -21.69 4.12 11.31
CA TRP A 125 -20.62 4.72 10.51
C TRP A 125 -21.22 5.47 9.31
N THR A 126 -20.51 6.47 8.80
CA THR A 126 -20.98 7.23 7.63
C THR A 126 -20.60 6.49 6.36
N GLU A 127 -21.61 6.13 5.56
CA GLU A 127 -21.41 5.42 4.29
C GLU A 127 -20.67 6.30 3.26
N ARG A 128 -19.83 5.66 2.47
CA ARG A 128 -19.08 6.22 1.34
C ARG A 128 -19.21 5.29 0.14
N HIS A 129 -18.76 5.74 -1.03
CA HIS A 129 -18.80 4.95 -2.27
C HIS A 129 -18.03 3.61 -2.14
N ASP A 130 -16.91 3.60 -1.45
CA ASP A 130 -15.94 2.50 -1.33
C ASP A 130 -15.92 1.87 0.08
N GLY A 131 -16.88 2.20 0.93
CA GLY A 131 -16.95 1.68 2.31
C GLY A 131 -17.53 2.66 3.31
N TRP A 132 -16.81 2.94 4.42
CA TRP A 132 -17.33 3.76 5.51
C TRP A 132 -16.27 4.71 6.09
N LYS A 133 -16.72 5.88 6.54
CA LYS A 133 -15.98 6.72 7.47
C LYS A 133 -16.40 6.33 8.90
N LEU A 134 -15.45 5.86 9.70
CA LEU A 134 -15.68 5.45 11.09
C LEU A 134 -15.55 6.63 12.05
N ALA A 135 -14.55 7.47 11.83
CA ALA A 135 -14.25 8.69 12.57
C ALA A 135 -13.43 9.65 11.70
N ASP A 136 -13.03 10.80 12.24
CA ASP A 136 -12.11 11.69 11.54
C ASP A 136 -10.78 10.98 11.27
N ASN A 137 -10.31 11.03 10.03
CA ASN A 137 -9.12 10.35 9.53
C ASN A 137 -9.14 8.80 9.64
N LEU A 138 -10.27 8.18 9.98
CA LEU A 138 -10.39 6.73 10.10
C LEU A 138 -11.47 6.19 9.15
N PHE A 139 -11.06 5.36 8.20
CA PHE A 139 -11.89 4.84 7.11
C PHE A 139 -11.78 3.33 7.02
N LEU A 140 -12.83 2.70 6.50
CA LEU A 140 -12.85 1.31 6.08
C LEU A 140 -13.19 1.26 4.60
N GLU A 141 -12.39 0.56 3.81
CA GLU A 141 -12.59 0.32 2.38
C GLU A 141 -12.82 -1.16 2.10
N ASN A 142 -13.78 -1.45 1.23
CA ASN A 142 -14.03 -2.78 0.69
C ASN A 142 -13.70 -2.79 -0.80
N ASP A 143 -13.13 -3.89 -1.28
CA ASP A 143 -12.89 -4.12 -2.70
C ASP A 143 -12.81 -5.62 -3.01
N ASN A 144 -12.86 -5.96 -4.28
CA ASN A 144 -12.65 -7.30 -4.76
C ASN A 144 -11.25 -7.81 -4.43
N MET A 145 -11.14 -9.14 -4.29
CA MET A 145 -9.84 -9.77 -4.15
C MET A 145 -8.98 -9.48 -5.38
N PHE A 146 -7.77 -8.98 -5.12
CA PHE A 146 -6.79 -8.69 -6.15
C PHE A 146 -5.81 -9.87 -6.28
N GLU A 147 -5.59 -10.31 -7.50
CA GLU A 147 -4.56 -11.29 -7.83
C GLU A 147 -3.34 -10.57 -8.44
N TRP A 148 -2.15 -10.89 -7.91
CA TRP A 148 -0.91 -10.34 -8.45
C TRP A 148 -0.67 -10.89 -9.85
N PRO A 149 -0.33 -10.06 -10.84
CA PRO A 149 0.04 -10.52 -12.16
C PRO A 149 1.24 -11.46 -12.10
N ASP A 150 1.16 -12.55 -12.86
CA ASP A 150 2.22 -13.53 -13.01
C ASP A 150 2.41 -13.83 -14.51
N LEU A 151 3.62 -13.62 -15.03
CA LEU A 151 3.94 -13.91 -16.44
C LEU A 151 3.79 -15.39 -16.81
N GLN A 152 3.82 -16.29 -15.81
CA GLN A 152 3.62 -17.72 -16.03
C GLN A 152 2.14 -18.10 -16.22
N HIS A 153 1.25 -17.24 -15.74
CA HIS A 153 -0.20 -17.42 -15.86
C HIS A 153 -0.78 -16.33 -16.75
N LYS A 154 -1.03 -16.64 -18.03
CA LYS A 154 -1.76 -15.75 -18.93
C LYS A 154 -3.21 -15.63 -18.42
N VAL A 155 -3.51 -14.52 -17.76
CA VAL A 155 -4.86 -14.27 -17.22
C VAL A 155 -5.74 -13.52 -18.23
N TYR A 156 -5.17 -12.78 -19.19
CA TYR A 156 -5.94 -11.96 -20.12
C TYR A 156 -5.37 -12.06 -21.54
N ASP A 157 -6.26 -12.23 -22.49
CA ASP A 157 -6.01 -12.21 -23.94
C ASP A 157 -6.55 -10.88 -24.53
N GLU A 158 -6.38 -9.78 -23.80
CA GLU A 158 -6.78 -8.45 -24.25
C GLU A 158 -5.66 -7.84 -25.09
N GLU A 159 -5.96 -7.52 -26.34
CA GLU A 159 -5.01 -6.92 -27.28
C GLU A 159 -4.72 -5.44 -26.98
N GLU A 160 -5.63 -4.74 -26.28
CA GLU A 160 -5.51 -3.32 -25.96
C GLU A 160 -5.73 -3.06 -24.47
N VAL A 161 -4.66 -2.69 -23.74
CA VAL A 161 -4.72 -2.38 -22.31
C VAL A 161 -4.17 -1.00 -22.03
N PHE A 162 -4.94 -0.17 -21.30
CA PHE A 162 -4.41 1.07 -20.77
C PHE A 162 -3.67 0.82 -19.45
N CYS A 163 -2.44 1.34 -19.33
CA CYS A 163 -1.65 1.23 -18.11
C CYS A 163 -1.09 2.58 -17.65
N TYR A 164 -1.15 2.84 -16.35
CA TYR A 164 -0.55 4.03 -15.72
C TYR A 164 0.96 3.90 -15.47
N ALA A 165 1.54 2.75 -15.73
CA ALA A 165 2.97 2.49 -15.56
C ALA A 165 3.82 3.54 -16.29
N LEU A 166 4.87 4.02 -15.66
CA LEU A 166 5.76 5.06 -16.16
C LEU A 166 5.10 6.43 -16.43
N ARG A 167 3.78 6.56 -16.29
CA ARG A 167 3.08 7.86 -16.47
C ARG A 167 3.03 8.65 -15.18
N ASN A 168 2.58 8.01 -14.11
CA ASN A 168 2.38 8.64 -12.81
C ASN A 168 2.96 7.83 -11.65
N GLN A 169 3.57 6.69 -11.94
CA GLN A 169 4.18 5.83 -10.96
C GLN A 169 5.33 5.02 -11.52
N ILE A 170 6.23 4.66 -10.64
CA ILE A 170 7.29 3.66 -10.82
C ILE A 170 7.38 2.84 -9.54
N GLY A 171 7.97 1.64 -9.60
CA GLY A 171 8.37 0.88 -8.42
C GLY A 171 9.88 0.81 -8.28
N VAL A 172 10.35 0.67 -7.04
CA VAL A 172 11.76 0.38 -6.74
C VAL A 172 11.78 -0.80 -5.79
N LEU A 173 12.41 -1.89 -6.20
CA LEU A 173 12.56 -3.10 -5.39
C LEU A 173 13.68 -2.92 -4.35
N VAL A 174 13.75 -3.83 -3.39
CA VAL A 174 14.69 -3.76 -2.26
C VAL A 174 16.16 -3.80 -2.70
N ASP A 175 16.45 -4.41 -3.84
CA ASP A 175 17.79 -4.50 -4.45
C ASP A 175 18.13 -3.29 -5.34
N GLY A 176 17.28 -2.25 -5.36
CA GLY A 176 17.46 -1.06 -6.18
C GLY A 176 16.95 -1.20 -7.62
N THR A 177 16.39 -2.33 -8.01
CA THR A 177 15.79 -2.52 -9.34
C THR A 177 14.59 -1.60 -9.51
N VAL A 178 14.59 -0.81 -10.59
CA VAL A 178 13.47 0.05 -10.97
C VAL A 178 12.54 -0.71 -11.91
N VAL A 179 11.25 -0.70 -11.60
CA VAL A 179 10.18 -1.38 -12.35
C VAL A 179 9.10 -0.38 -12.79
N PRO A 180 8.31 -0.69 -13.84
CA PRO A 180 7.34 0.26 -14.41
C PRO A 180 6.22 0.68 -13.46
N CYS A 181 5.78 -0.22 -12.56
CA CYS A 181 4.73 0.05 -11.57
C CYS A 181 4.76 -0.98 -10.44
N CYS A 182 3.86 -0.80 -9.45
CA CYS A 182 3.75 -1.71 -8.31
C CYS A 182 3.25 -3.12 -8.67
N LEU A 183 2.68 -3.35 -9.85
CA LEU A 183 2.23 -4.67 -10.28
C LEU A 183 3.41 -5.58 -10.66
N ASP A 184 4.52 -5.00 -11.07
CA ASP A 184 5.76 -5.75 -11.38
C ASP A 184 6.58 -6.02 -10.10
N HIS A 185 5.98 -6.75 -9.18
CA HIS A 185 6.57 -7.01 -7.87
C HIS A 185 7.74 -8.00 -7.92
N ASN A 186 7.83 -8.81 -8.96
CA ASN A 186 8.92 -9.77 -9.18
C ASN A 186 10.12 -9.15 -9.93
N GLY A 187 9.95 -7.97 -10.53
CA GLY A 187 10.97 -7.35 -11.36
C GLY A 187 11.11 -8.01 -12.74
N ASP A 188 10.00 -8.51 -13.27
CA ASP A 188 9.97 -9.19 -14.58
C ASP A 188 10.23 -8.22 -15.74
N MET A 189 9.96 -6.93 -15.53
CA MET A 189 10.19 -5.84 -16.48
C MET A 189 11.20 -4.81 -15.96
N PRO A 190 12.44 -5.19 -15.60
CA PRO A 190 13.40 -4.27 -15.02
C PRO A 190 13.79 -3.16 -16.02
N LEU A 191 13.84 -1.93 -15.53
CA LEU A 191 14.24 -0.76 -16.31
C LEU A 191 15.71 -0.40 -16.12
N GLY A 192 16.27 -0.71 -14.95
CA GLY A 192 17.64 -0.42 -14.53
C GLY A 192 17.76 -0.55 -13.01
N ASN A 193 18.92 -0.17 -12.45
CA ASN A 193 19.17 -0.28 -11.02
C ASN A 193 19.75 1.03 -10.46
N LEU A 194 19.20 1.52 -9.33
CA LEU A 194 19.60 2.80 -8.71
C LEU A 194 21.01 2.77 -8.09
N TYR A 195 21.60 1.60 -7.89
CA TYR A 195 22.99 1.50 -7.47
C TYR A 195 23.98 1.65 -8.63
N GLU A 196 23.51 1.58 -9.88
CA GLU A 196 24.33 1.64 -11.09
C GLU A 196 24.11 2.92 -11.89
N GLN A 197 22.87 3.46 -11.87
CA GLN A 197 22.44 4.57 -12.69
C GLN A 197 21.54 5.52 -11.92
N SER A 198 21.51 6.81 -12.29
CA SER A 198 20.50 7.72 -11.75
C SER A 198 19.09 7.37 -12.27
N LEU A 199 18.07 7.71 -11.50
CA LEU A 199 16.67 7.52 -11.93
C LEU A 199 16.39 8.21 -13.27
N GLU A 200 16.94 9.40 -13.48
CA GLU A 200 16.82 10.15 -14.73
C GLU A 200 17.38 9.36 -15.92
N GLN A 201 18.56 8.76 -15.76
CA GLN A 201 19.18 7.92 -16.80
C GLN A 201 18.34 6.68 -17.10
N ILE A 202 17.80 6.04 -16.07
CA ILE A 202 16.94 4.86 -16.21
C ILE A 202 15.67 5.22 -17.00
N LEU A 203 14.98 6.29 -16.61
CA LEU A 203 13.75 6.72 -17.28
C LEU A 203 13.98 7.24 -18.71
N ALA A 204 15.17 7.78 -18.99
CA ALA A 204 15.57 8.19 -20.33
C ALA A 204 16.04 7.04 -21.22
N SER A 205 16.16 5.83 -20.71
CA SER A 205 16.65 4.67 -21.46
C SER A 205 15.72 4.29 -22.62
N PRO A 206 16.24 3.68 -23.70
CA PRO A 206 15.42 3.20 -24.82
C PRO A 206 14.34 2.21 -24.37
N ARG A 207 14.63 1.35 -23.36
CA ARG A 207 13.69 0.39 -22.79
C ARG A 207 12.52 1.08 -22.10
N ALA A 208 12.80 2.04 -21.21
CA ALA A 208 11.75 2.78 -20.51
C ALA A 208 10.85 3.56 -21.48
N ARG A 209 11.45 4.19 -22.49
CA ARG A 209 10.71 4.93 -23.53
C ARG A 209 9.83 4.00 -24.37
N ALA A 210 10.35 2.85 -24.80
CA ALA A 210 9.58 1.88 -25.57
C ALA A 210 8.36 1.36 -24.80
N LEU A 211 8.52 1.04 -23.50
CA LEU A 211 7.40 0.63 -22.64
C LEU A 211 6.39 1.76 -22.44
N TYR A 212 6.85 2.99 -22.16
CA TYR A 212 5.97 4.15 -22.02
C TYR A 212 5.15 4.40 -23.30
N GLU A 213 5.78 4.31 -24.48
CA GLU A 213 5.11 4.47 -25.77
C GLU A 213 4.10 3.35 -26.03
N GLY A 214 4.47 2.09 -25.73
CA GLY A 214 3.56 0.95 -25.82
C GLY A 214 2.31 1.16 -24.99
N PHE A 215 2.45 1.45 -23.70
CA PHE A 215 1.31 1.74 -22.81
C PHE A 215 0.49 2.97 -23.25
N THR A 216 1.11 3.91 -23.96
CA THR A 216 0.42 5.11 -24.47
C THR A 216 -0.42 4.81 -25.70
N ARG A 217 0.04 3.90 -26.55
CA ARG A 217 -0.63 3.52 -27.81
C ARG A 217 -1.63 2.39 -27.65
N HIS A 218 -1.80 1.85 -26.45
CA HIS A 218 -2.60 0.65 -26.17
C HIS A 218 -2.10 -0.59 -26.92
N ALA A 219 -0.78 -0.72 -27.09
CA ALA A 219 -0.14 -1.79 -27.83
C ALA A 219 0.72 -2.67 -26.92
#